data_6123e97894efab463be791370efd1faa
#
_entry.id   6123e97894efab463be791370efd1faa
#
_cell.length_a   1.000
_cell.length_b   1.000
_cell.length_c   1.000
_cell.angle_alpha   90.00
_cell.angle_beta   90.00
_cell.angle_gamma   90.00
#
_symmetry.space_group_name_H-M   'P 1'
#
loop_
_entity.id
_entity.type
_entity.pdbx_description
1 polymer ?
#
loop_
_entity_poly.entity_id
_entity_poly.type
_entity_poly.pdbx_seq_one_letter_code
_entity_poly.pdbx_strand_id
1 'polypeptide(L)'
;RYQSWVECYLSPDATSAIADELAEGKTVATFRGPAEFGPRALGNRSILADPRVEDMVDRINSAIKKREGFRPFAPVVRAESVKDYFDFQGSSPFMSFTAQVKNKCLPAITHVDGSARLQTLAREENPDFDDLLIAFEKRTGIPILLNTSFNLAGEPLVETPENAIQTFLDSELDLLVLGKYLVRKKSFPSDLEAIPIHAPGNAEMISDQEGEPLNVRISSAGRTHDSDALELGIWEACDGKASISEIQAWFQEEHGESAEGVQSRLKRLWQKRLIKFQHPEKIPI
;
A
#
# COMPACT_ATOMS: atom_id res chain seq x y z
N ARG A 1 7.13 -13.72 8.96
CA ARG A 1 7.99 -13.24 7.87
C ARG A 1 7.99 -11.70 7.78
N TYR A 2 6.86 -11.02 7.91
CA TYR A 2 6.72 -9.57 7.70
C TYR A 2 6.63 -8.73 8.98
N GLN A 3 6.70 -9.33 10.15
CA GLN A 3 6.52 -8.67 11.47
C GLN A 3 7.45 -7.48 11.72
N SER A 4 8.60 -7.44 11.03
CA SER A 4 9.53 -6.31 11.14
C SER A 4 9.04 -5.03 10.46
N TRP A 5 8.14 -5.13 9.49
CA TRP A 5 7.69 -4.01 8.65
C TRP A 5 6.20 -3.69 8.77
N VAL A 6 5.42 -4.62 9.34
CA VAL A 6 3.99 -4.42 9.56
C VAL A 6 3.58 -4.78 10.97
N GLU A 7 2.59 -4.09 11.46
CA GLU A 7 1.78 -4.49 12.60
C GLU A 7 0.43 -5.00 12.10
N CYS A 8 -0.09 -6.02 12.78
CA CYS A 8 -1.32 -6.68 12.40
C CYS A 8 -2.16 -6.90 13.66
N TYR A 9 -3.39 -6.44 13.66
CA TYR A 9 -4.30 -6.59 14.78
C TYR A 9 -5.69 -7.01 14.32
N LEU A 10 -6.36 -7.82 15.14
CA LEU A 10 -7.73 -8.19 14.93
C LEU A 10 -8.62 -7.04 15.38
N SER A 11 -9.46 -6.52 14.48
CA SER A 11 -10.46 -5.53 14.84
C SER A 11 -11.81 -6.18 15.11
N PRO A 12 -12.42 -5.97 16.29
CA PRO A 12 -13.77 -6.47 16.58
C PRO A 12 -14.83 -5.90 15.62
N ASP A 13 -14.62 -4.64 15.18
CA ASP A 13 -15.45 -3.95 14.18
C ASP A 13 -14.55 -3.41 13.06
N ALA A 14 -14.09 -4.32 12.21
CA ALA A 14 -13.23 -3.95 11.09
C ALA A 14 -13.95 -3.03 10.09
N THR A 15 -15.25 -3.22 9.88
CA THR A 15 -16.04 -2.41 8.93
C THR A 15 -16.11 -0.95 9.36
N SER A 16 -16.37 -0.69 10.65
CA SER A 16 -16.35 0.67 11.20
C SER A 16 -14.97 1.30 11.08
N ALA A 17 -13.92 0.59 11.51
CA ALA A 17 -12.55 1.09 11.43
C ALA A 17 -12.12 1.44 9.98
N ILE A 18 -12.47 0.61 9.00
CA ILE A 18 -12.18 0.87 7.58
C ILE A 18 -12.95 2.10 7.09
N ALA A 19 -14.21 2.25 7.49
CA ALA A 19 -15.01 3.41 7.09
C ALA A 19 -14.47 4.73 7.69
N ASP A 20 -13.91 4.69 8.90
CA ASP A 20 -13.23 5.84 9.51
C ASP A 20 -11.99 6.25 8.72
N GLU A 21 -11.11 5.28 8.39
CA GLU A 21 -9.91 5.54 7.59
C GLU A 21 -10.24 6.12 6.19
N LEU A 22 -11.25 5.57 5.53
CA LEU A 22 -11.71 6.06 4.23
C LEU A 22 -12.27 7.47 4.34
N ALA A 23 -13.08 7.77 5.36
CA ALA A 23 -13.66 9.09 5.59
C ALA A 23 -12.61 10.17 5.93
N GLU A 24 -11.45 9.76 6.48
CA GLU A 24 -10.28 10.61 6.69
C GLU A 24 -9.46 10.84 5.39
N GLY A 25 -9.91 10.31 4.24
CA GLY A 25 -9.25 10.44 2.95
C GLY A 25 -8.06 9.50 2.75
N LYS A 26 -7.98 8.42 3.53
CA LYS A 26 -6.95 7.38 3.38
C LYS A 26 -7.33 6.37 2.32
N THR A 27 -6.32 5.67 1.80
CA THR A 27 -6.45 4.59 0.83
C THR A 27 -6.42 3.23 1.53
N VAL A 28 -7.38 2.37 1.24
CA VAL A 28 -7.51 1.06 1.88
C VAL A 28 -7.47 -0.06 0.84
N ALA A 29 -6.53 -0.98 0.99
CA ALA A 29 -6.52 -2.22 0.21
C ALA A 29 -7.32 -3.31 0.92
N THR A 30 -8.07 -4.11 0.15
CA THR A 30 -8.83 -5.25 0.67
C THR A 30 -8.31 -6.56 0.09
N PHE A 31 -8.12 -7.55 0.97
CA PHE A 31 -7.87 -8.95 0.64
C PHE A 31 -8.81 -9.80 1.48
N ARG A 32 -10.01 -10.08 0.97
CA ARG A 32 -11.09 -10.79 1.65
C ARG A 32 -11.65 -11.89 0.76
N GLY A 33 -12.16 -12.96 1.35
CA GLY A 33 -12.86 -14.03 0.63
C GLY A 33 -12.13 -14.56 -0.61
N PRO A 34 -12.82 -15.18 -1.55
CA PRO A 34 -12.26 -15.62 -2.83
C PRO A 34 -11.93 -14.43 -3.73
N ALA A 35 -10.94 -14.62 -4.64
CA ALA A 35 -10.70 -13.64 -5.70
C ALA A 35 -11.90 -13.55 -6.64
N GLU A 36 -12.08 -12.36 -7.23
CA GLU A 36 -13.10 -12.16 -8.26
C GLU A 36 -12.74 -12.93 -9.54
N PHE A 37 -13.74 -13.50 -10.20
CA PHE A 37 -13.58 -14.11 -11.51
C PHE A 37 -13.83 -13.06 -12.61
N GLY A 38 -12.78 -12.72 -13.34
CA GLY A 38 -12.87 -11.73 -14.43
C GLY A 38 -11.89 -10.56 -14.31
N PRO A 39 -12.01 -9.53 -15.19
CA PRO A 39 -11.01 -8.47 -15.31
C PRO A 39 -11.18 -7.31 -14.31
N ARG A 40 -12.12 -7.40 -13.37
CA ARG A 40 -12.45 -6.31 -12.43
C ARG A 40 -12.36 -6.77 -10.99
N ALA A 41 -11.79 -5.92 -10.14
CA ALA A 41 -11.90 -6.06 -8.70
C ALA A 41 -13.25 -5.50 -8.24
N LEU A 42 -13.97 -6.28 -7.43
CA LEU A 42 -15.36 -6.00 -7.02
C LEU A 42 -15.51 -5.93 -5.49
N GLY A 43 -14.42 -5.68 -4.77
CA GLY A 43 -14.39 -5.50 -3.32
C GLY A 43 -13.51 -6.49 -2.55
N ASN A 44 -13.18 -7.66 -3.11
CA ASN A 44 -12.37 -8.67 -2.44
C ASN A 44 -10.86 -8.45 -2.64
N ARG A 45 -10.45 -7.96 -3.81
CA ARG A 45 -9.07 -7.62 -4.19
C ARG A 45 -9.04 -6.18 -4.71
N SER A 46 -9.45 -5.24 -3.87
CA SER A 46 -9.70 -3.85 -4.24
C SER A 46 -8.77 -2.89 -3.51
N ILE A 47 -8.52 -1.75 -4.14
CA ILE A 47 -8.09 -0.52 -3.48
C ILE A 47 -9.29 0.40 -3.46
N LEU A 48 -9.66 0.85 -2.28
CA LEU A 48 -10.80 1.70 -1.99
C LEU A 48 -10.33 3.08 -1.52
N ALA A 49 -11.07 4.12 -1.88
CA ALA A 49 -10.82 5.49 -1.43
C ALA A 49 -12.09 6.34 -1.43
N ASP A 50 -12.04 7.47 -0.76
CA ASP A 50 -13.11 8.46 -0.75
C ASP A 50 -13.19 9.19 -2.10
N PRO A 51 -14.31 9.12 -2.83
CA PRO A 51 -14.44 9.77 -4.14
C PRO A 51 -14.58 11.30 -4.07
N ARG A 52 -14.73 11.88 -2.87
CA ARG A 52 -14.84 13.33 -2.65
C ARG A 52 -13.49 14.03 -2.62
N VAL A 53 -12.41 13.29 -2.38
CA VAL A 53 -11.05 13.84 -2.27
C VAL A 53 -10.54 14.21 -3.66
N GLU A 54 -10.24 15.48 -3.87
CA GLU A 54 -9.96 16.05 -5.19
C GLU A 54 -8.66 15.50 -5.81
N ASP A 55 -7.61 15.33 -5.02
CA ASP A 55 -6.30 14.82 -5.47
C ASP A 55 -6.17 13.29 -5.42
N MET A 56 -7.25 12.56 -5.07
CA MET A 56 -7.20 11.10 -4.90
C MET A 56 -6.81 10.37 -6.18
N VAL A 57 -7.24 10.85 -7.34
CA VAL A 57 -6.86 10.27 -8.65
C VAL A 57 -5.35 10.34 -8.85
N ASP A 58 -4.76 11.51 -8.60
CA ASP A 58 -3.32 11.72 -8.75
C ASP A 58 -2.52 10.90 -7.73
N ARG A 59 -2.96 10.87 -6.47
CA ARG A 59 -2.35 10.05 -5.42
C ARG A 59 -2.33 8.57 -5.80
N ILE A 60 -3.45 7.98 -6.21
CA ILE A 60 -3.51 6.56 -6.56
C ILE A 60 -2.74 6.29 -7.86
N ASN A 61 -2.84 7.14 -8.88
CA ASN A 61 -2.16 6.92 -10.14
C ASN A 61 -0.63 7.07 -10.01
N SER A 62 -0.14 8.10 -9.31
CA SER A 62 1.30 8.35 -9.13
C SER A 62 1.94 7.42 -8.12
N ALA A 63 1.38 7.33 -6.91
CA ALA A 63 2.01 6.67 -5.78
C ALA A 63 1.77 5.15 -5.73
N ILE A 64 0.65 4.67 -6.30
CA ILE A 64 0.27 3.27 -6.23
C ILE A 64 0.33 2.61 -7.61
N LYS A 65 -0.37 3.18 -8.58
CA LYS A 65 -0.48 2.59 -9.92
C LYS A 65 0.67 2.93 -10.84
N LYS A 66 1.48 3.94 -10.52
CA LYS A 66 2.63 4.40 -11.33
C LYS A 66 2.28 4.50 -12.81
N ARG A 67 1.19 5.18 -13.12
CA ARG A 67 0.63 5.35 -14.45
C ARG A 67 0.16 6.79 -14.68
N GLU A 68 -0.32 7.06 -15.88
CA GLU A 68 -0.75 8.41 -16.28
C GLU A 68 -1.91 8.92 -15.39
N GLY A 69 -1.80 10.15 -14.90
CA GLY A 69 -2.75 10.78 -13.97
C GLY A 69 -4.18 10.92 -14.53
N PHE A 70 -4.32 11.00 -15.87
CA PHE A 70 -5.63 11.16 -16.50
C PHE A 70 -6.52 9.89 -16.49
N ARG A 71 -5.99 8.72 -16.11
CA ARG A 71 -6.80 7.48 -16.07
C ARG A 71 -7.80 7.52 -14.94
N PRO A 72 -9.12 7.46 -15.25
CA PRO A 72 -10.15 7.52 -14.25
C PRO A 72 -10.29 6.21 -13.47
N PHE A 73 -10.95 6.32 -12.31
CA PHE A 73 -11.35 5.18 -11.49
C PHE A 73 -12.86 4.97 -11.51
N ALA A 74 -13.28 3.77 -11.20
CA ALA A 74 -14.68 3.40 -11.15
C ALA A 74 -15.26 3.67 -9.74
N PRO A 75 -16.48 4.23 -9.62
CA PRO A 75 -17.23 4.17 -8.38
C PRO A 75 -17.86 2.80 -8.18
N VAL A 76 -17.97 2.39 -6.92
CA VAL A 76 -18.98 1.42 -6.46
C VAL A 76 -20.04 2.17 -5.67
N VAL A 77 -21.30 1.89 -5.94
CA VAL A 77 -22.46 2.52 -5.30
C VAL A 77 -23.49 1.46 -4.93
N ARG A 78 -24.18 1.63 -3.80
CA ARG A 78 -25.29 0.75 -3.42
C ARG A 78 -26.40 0.81 -4.47
N ALA A 79 -26.93 -0.36 -4.86
CA ALA A 79 -27.91 -0.48 -5.96
C ALA A 79 -29.14 0.43 -5.76
N GLU A 80 -29.62 0.56 -4.53
CA GLU A 80 -30.75 1.40 -4.16
C GLU A 80 -30.49 2.91 -4.31
N SER A 81 -29.22 3.34 -4.19
CA SER A 81 -28.82 4.75 -4.24
C SER A 81 -28.36 5.22 -5.63
N VAL A 82 -28.30 4.32 -6.61
CA VAL A 82 -27.79 4.63 -7.97
C VAL A 82 -28.47 5.86 -8.58
N LYS A 83 -29.79 5.92 -8.50
CA LYS A 83 -30.60 6.98 -9.15
C LYS A 83 -30.37 8.37 -8.58
N ASP A 84 -29.90 8.46 -7.33
CA ASP A 84 -29.66 9.75 -6.68
C ASP A 84 -28.35 10.39 -7.17
N TYR A 85 -27.38 9.57 -7.58
CA TYR A 85 -26.03 10.01 -7.94
C TYR A 85 -25.71 9.89 -9.43
N PHE A 86 -26.35 8.96 -10.14
CA PHE A 86 -26.08 8.66 -11.55
C PHE A 86 -27.34 8.65 -12.41
N ASP A 87 -27.19 9.12 -13.65
CA ASP A 87 -28.26 8.96 -14.65
C ASP A 87 -28.15 7.54 -15.24
N PHE A 88 -28.63 6.57 -14.47
CA PHE A 88 -28.58 5.16 -14.81
C PHE A 88 -29.80 4.41 -14.25
N GLN A 89 -30.32 3.49 -15.07
CA GLN A 89 -31.37 2.55 -14.68
C GLN A 89 -30.90 1.12 -14.94
N GLY A 90 -31.07 0.25 -13.95
CA GLY A 90 -30.68 -1.15 -14.04
C GLY A 90 -29.48 -1.47 -13.15
N SER A 91 -28.75 -2.54 -13.51
CA SER A 91 -27.65 -3.10 -12.74
C SER A 91 -26.37 -3.15 -13.57
N SER A 92 -25.23 -2.83 -12.94
CA SER A 92 -23.89 -2.86 -13.53
C SER A 92 -22.88 -3.45 -12.53
N PRO A 93 -23.03 -4.69 -12.05
CA PRO A 93 -22.20 -5.23 -10.98
C PRO A 93 -20.74 -5.41 -11.41
N PHE A 94 -20.46 -5.50 -12.71
CA PHE A 94 -19.13 -5.78 -13.28
C PHE A 94 -18.50 -4.58 -13.99
N MET A 95 -18.93 -3.36 -13.69
CA MET A 95 -18.41 -2.13 -14.33
C MET A 95 -18.56 -2.13 -15.86
N SER A 96 -19.69 -2.66 -16.37
CA SER A 96 -19.92 -2.81 -17.81
C SER A 96 -20.49 -1.57 -18.49
N PHE A 97 -21.00 -0.62 -17.71
CA PHE A 97 -21.66 0.58 -18.23
C PHE A 97 -21.05 1.85 -17.67
N THR A 98 -21.13 2.92 -18.47
CA THR A 98 -20.88 4.29 -18.03
C THR A 98 -22.21 5.03 -17.83
N ALA A 99 -22.21 5.96 -16.89
CA ALA A 99 -23.38 6.80 -16.59
C ALA A 99 -22.94 8.23 -16.29
N GLN A 100 -23.77 9.22 -16.59
CA GLN A 100 -23.54 10.60 -16.20
C GLN A 100 -23.66 10.75 -14.68
N VAL A 101 -22.68 11.46 -14.10
CA VAL A 101 -22.66 11.77 -12.67
C VAL A 101 -23.53 12.98 -12.42
N LYS A 102 -24.54 12.85 -11.57
CA LYS A 102 -25.46 13.95 -11.22
C LYS A 102 -24.84 14.88 -10.17
N ASN A 103 -24.02 14.35 -9.30
CA ASN A 103 -23.43 15.07 -8.16
C ASN A 103 -21.99 15.48 -8.44
N LYS A 104 -21.71 16.79 -8.45
CA LYS A 104 -20.37 17.34 -8.71
C LYS A 104 -19.38 17.15 -7.54
N CYS A 105 -19.84 16.62 -6.40
CA CYS A 105 -18.99 16.40 -5.22
C CYS A 105 -18.20 15.08 -5.26
N LEU A 106 -18.01 14.46 -6.45
CA LEU A 106 -17.34 13.17 -6.64
C LEU A 106 -16.20 13.27 -7.68
N PRO A 107 -15.23 14.19 -7.48
CA PRO A 107 -14.19 14.45 -8.48
C PRO A 107 -13.33 13.22 -8.80
N ALA A 108 -13.04 12.37 -7.80
CA ALA A 108 -12.13 11.24 -7.99
C ALA A 108 -12.70 10.10 -8.85
N ILE A 109 -13.99 10.12 -9.18
CA ILE A 109 -14.64 9.08 -10.00
C ILE A 109 -15.33 9.66 -11.24
N THR A 110 -15.26 10.97 -11.44
CA THR A 110 -15.92 11.66 -12.56
C THR A 110 -14.90 11.89 -13.68
N HIS A 111 -15.20 11.39 -14.87
CA HIS A 111 -14.38 11.58 -16.07
C HIS A 111 -14.52 13.01 -16.60
N VAL A 112 -13.65 13.40 -17.53
CA VAL A 112 -13.65 14.74 -18.14
C VAL A 112 -14.95 15.09 -18.86
N ASP A 113 -15.70 14.07 -19.33
CA ASP A 113 -17.02 14.21 -19.98
C ASP A 113 -18.21 14.18 -19.00
N GLY A 114 -17.91 14.16 -17.68
CA GLY A 114 -18.91 14.09 -16.63
C GLY A 114 -19.49 12.69 -16.36
N SER A 115 -19.00 11.67 -17.06
CA SER A 115 -19.43 10.28 -16.84
C SER A 115 -18.58 9.54 -15.80
N ALA A 116 -19.05 8.38 -15.37
CA ALA A 116 -18.29 7.41 -14.57
C ALA A 116 -18.57 5.98 -15.03
N ARG A 117 -17.58 5.10 -14.94
CA ARG A 117 -17.75 3.66 -15.20
C ARG A 117 -18.27 2.96 -13.95
N LEU A 118 -19.57 2.74 -13.90
CA LEU A 118 -20.33 2.41 -12.72
C LEU A 118 -20.24 0.94 -12.32
N GLN A 119 -19.97 0.68 -11.04
CA GLN A 119 -20.29 -0.57 -10.38
C GLN A 119 -21.48 -0.35 -9.45
N THR A 120 -22.58 -1.08 -9.70
CA THR A 120 -23.69 -1.18 -8.74
C THR A 120 -23.46 -2.37 -7.84
N LEU A 121 -23.78 -2.24 -6.56
CA LEU A 121 -23.67 -3.31 -5.58
C LEU A 121 -25.01 -3.58 -4.91
N ALA A 122 -25.57 -4.76 -5.14
CA ALA A 122 -26.67 -5.29 -4.35
C ALA A 122 -26.11 -6.04 -3.13
N ARG A 123 -26.83 -5.97 -2.00
CA ARG A 123 -26.37 -6.59 -0.75
C ARG A 123 -26.06 -8.08 -0.89
N GLU A 124 -26.85 -8.79 -1.70
CA GLU A 124 -26.73 -10.23 -1.92
C GLU A 124 -25.42 -10.61 -2.65
N GLU A 125 -24.86 -9.68 -3.41
CA GLU A 125 -23.63 -9.90 -4.20
C GLU A 125 -22.38 -9.88 -3.28
N ASN A 126 -22.32 -8.97 -2.31
CA ASN A 126 -21.24 -8.87 -1.34
C ASN A 126 -21.73 -8.13 -0.07
N PRO A 127 -22.29 -8.85 0.92
CA PRO A 127 -22.83 -8.26 2.14
C PRO A 127 -21.81 -7.43 2.93
N ASP A 128 -20.56 -7.91 3.03
CA ASP A 128 -19.49 -7.22 3.76
C ASP A 128 -19.13 -5.88 3.09
N PHE A 129 -19.19 -5.82 1.77
CA PHE A 129 -18.90 -4.59 1.05
C PHE A 129 -20.09 -3.61 1.12
N ASP A 130 -21.32 -4.13 1.10
CA ASP A 130 -22.53 -3.29 1.32
C ASP A 130 -22.52 -2.70 2.74
N ASP A 131 -22.18 -3.49 3.77
CA ASP A 131 -22.03 -3.01 5.15
C ASP A 131 -20.96 -1.92 5.26
N LEU A 132 -19.87 -2.02 4.50
CA LEU A 132 -18.85 -0.97 4.43
C LEU A 132 -19.39 0.31 3.79
N LEU A 133 -20.14 0.21 2.69
CA LEU A 133 -20.78 1.38 2.05
C LEU A 133 -21.76 2.06 2.99
N ILE A 134 -22.56 1.29 3.74
CA ILE A 134 -23.45 1.82 4.79
C ILE A 134 -22.69 2.54 5.89
N ALA A 135 -21.59 1.93 6.36
CA ALA A 135 -20.76 2.52 7.40
C ALA A 135 -20.07 3.81 6.92
N PHE A 136 -19.65 3.86 5.66
CA PHE A 136 -19.06 5.04 5.04
C PHE A 136 -20.11 6.15 4.82
N GLU A 137 -21.32 5.78 4.37
CA GLU A 137 -22.43 6.72 4.22
C GLU A 137 -22.81 7.43 5.53
N LYS A 138 -22.82 6.69 6.66
CA LYS A 138 -23.08 7.27 7.99
C LYS A 138 -22.09 8.36 8.38
N ARG A 139 -20.86 8.34 7.86
CA ARG A 139 -19.79 9.29 8.16
C ARG A 139 -19.75 10.46 7.17
N THR A 140 -20.10 10.18 5.95
CA THR A 140 -19.82 11.07 4.80
C THR A 140 -21.08 11.62 4.11
N GLY A 141 -22.20 10.95 4.33
CA GLY A 141 -23.48 11.24 3.64
C GLY A 141 -23.57 10.66 2.23
N ILE A 142 -22.58 9.85 1.78
CA ILE A 142 -22.62 9.22 0.46
C ILE A 142 -22.32 7.71 0.52
N PRO A 143 -23.14 6.86 -0.15
CA PRO A 143 -22.94 5.41 -0.22
C PRO A 143 -22.06 5.00 -1.42
N ILE A 144 -20.95 5.70 -1.63
CA ILE A 144 -20.10 5.54 -2.82
C ILE A 144 -18.63 5.54 -2.42
N LEU A 145 -17.88 4.59 -2.95
CA LEU A 145 -16.41 4.55 -2.85
C LEU A 145 -15.78 4.48 -4.25
N LEU A 146 -14.59 5.03 -4.40
CA LEU A 146 -13.70 4.70 -5.51
C LEU A 146 -13.23 3.25 -5.34
N ASN A 147 -13.31 2.46 -6.42
CA ASN A 147 -12.88 1.06 -6.45
C ASN A 147 -11.95 0.79 -7.64
N THR A 148 -10.79 0.26 -7.35
CA THR A 148 -9.82 -0.19 -8.36
C THR A 148 -9.13 -1.48 -7.91
N SER A 149 -8.47 -2.20 -8.83
CA SER A 149 -7.80 -3.47 -8.55
C SER A 149 -6.64 -3.33 -7.57
N PHE A 150 -6.45 -4.33 -6.70
CA PHE A 150 -5.31 -4.38 -5.78
C PHE A 150 -4.10 -5.02 -6.45
N ASN A 151 -3.31 -4.18 -7.11
CA ASN A 151 -2.04 -4.51 -7.75
C ASN A 151 -1.26 -3.22 -8.02
N LEU A 152 0.05 -3.31 -8.24
CA LEU A 152 0.88 -2.22 -8.76
C LEU A 152 0.94 -2.25 -10.31
N ALA A 153 1.63 -1.27 -10.89
CA ALA A 153 1.85 -1.23 -12.33
C ALA A 153 2.62 -2.47 -12.81
N GLY A 154 2.10 -3.13 -13.83
CA GLY A 154 2.73 -4.33 -14.41
C GLY A 154 2.57 -5.61 -13.59
N GLU A 155 1.95 -5.55 -12.41
CA GLU A 155 1.69 -6.72 -11.59
C GLU A 155 0.29 -7.30 -11.86
N PRO A 156 0.11 -8.63 -11.75
CA PRO A 156 -1.21 -9.23 -11.69
C PRO A 156 -1.94 -8.82 -10.41
N LEU A 157 -3.24 -9.10 -10.33
CA LEU A 157 -4.02 -8.98 -9.12
C LEU A 157 -3.41 -9.85 -8.01
N VAL A 158 -3.38 -9.36 -6.77
CA VAL A 158 -2.86 -10.13 -5.63
C VAL A 158 -3.69 -11.39 -5.41
N GLU A 159 -3.04 -12.56 -5.34
CA GLU A 159 -3.69 -13.86 -5.20
C GLU A 159 -3.51 -14.46 -3.80
N THR A 160 -2.37 -14.21 -3.16
CA THR A 160 -2.04 -14.77 -1.84
C THR A 160 -1.94 -13.68 -0.78
N PRO A 161 -2.08 -14.02 0.50
CA PRO A 161 -1.82 -13.07 1.60
C PRO A 161 -0.41 -12.47 1.55
N GLU A 162 0.59 -13.26 1.13
CA GLU A 162 1.96 -12.81 0.95
C GLU A 162 2.06 -11.75 -0.15
N ASN A 163 1.41 -11.97 -1.31
CA ASN A 163 1.35 -10.98 -2.39
C ASN A 163 0.69 -9.69 -1.88
N ALA A 164 -0.42 -9.81 -1.14
CA ALA A 164 -1.14 -8.65 -0.61
C ALA A 164 -0.26 -7.81 0.34
N ILE A 165 0.45 -8.46 1.30
CA ILE A 165 1.37 -7.76 2.21
C ILE A 165 2.53 -7.15 1.42
N GLN A 166 3.06 -7.85 0.43
CA GLN A 166 4.17 -7.37 -0.37
C GLN A 166 3.79 -6.14 -1.19
N THR A 167 2.69 -6.21 -1.94
CA THR A 167 2.15 -5.09 -2.72
C THR A 167 1.79 -3.91 -1.81
N PHE A 168 1.23 -4.16 -0.62
CA PHE A 168 0.97 -3.14 0.39
C PHE A 168 2.24 -2.42 0.83
N LEU A 169 3.30 -3.18 1.17
CA LEU A 169 4.58 -2.61 1.59
C LEU A 169 5.29 -1.85 0.46
N ASP A 170 5.05 -2.20 -0.81
CA ASP A 170 5.66 -1.58 -1.99
C ASP A 170 4.91 -0.38 -2.54
N SER A 171 3.77 -0.06 -1.96
CA SER A 171 2.89 1.05 -2.35
C SER A 171 2.82 2.10 -1.25
N GLU A 172 2.19 3.23 -1.55
CA GLU A 172 1.83 4.27 -0.56
C GLU A 172 0.41 4.07 0.01
N LEU A 173 -0.09 2.83 0.01
CA LEU A 173 -1.36 2.50 0.67
C LEU A 173 -1.28 2.68 2.18
N ASP A 174 -2.34 3.20 2.79
CA ASP A 174 -2.39 3.55 4.21
C ASP A 174 -2.79 2.38 5.10
N LEU A 175 -3.70 1.52 4.62
CA LEU A 175 -4.22 0.37 5.35
C LEU A 175 -4.40 -0.84 4.42
N LEU A 176 -4.07 -2.04 4.92
CA LEU A 176 -4.46 -3.31 4.29
C LEU A 176 -5.42 -4.07 5.20
N VAL A 177 -6.53 -4.49 4.64
CA VAL A 177 -7.49 -5.39 5.26
C VAL A 177 -7.23 -6.81 4.78
N LEU A 178 -6.73 -7.67 5.68
CA LEU A 178 -6.38 -9.05 5.39
C LEU A 178 -7.36 -10.00 6.11
N GLY A 179 -8.44 -10.36 5.45
CA GLY A 179 -9.55 -11.07 6.10
C GLY A 179 -10.17 -10.22 7.21
N LYS A 180 -9.97 -10.64 8.47
CA LYS A 180 -10.44 -9.93 9.68
C LYS A 180 -9.38 -9.03 10.31
N TYR A 181 -8.16 -9.04 9.76
CA TYR A 181 -7.05 -8.30 10.31
C TYR A 181 -6.87 -6.96 9.60
N LEU A 182 -6.54 -5.94 10.37
CA LEU A 182 -6.07 -4.67 9.90
C LEU A 182 -4.54 -4.66 9.97
N VAL A 183 -3.90 -4.30 8.88
CA VAL A 183 -2.45 -4.33 8.72
C VAL A 183 -1.96 -2.93 8.39
N ARG A 184 -1.06 -2.39 9.21
CA ARG A 184 -0.41 -1.09 9.03
C ARG A 184 1.08 -1.27 8.82
N LYS A 185 1.69 -0.34 8.09
CA LYS A 185 3.15 -0.26 8.00
C LYS A 185 3.70 0.26 9.32
N LYS A 186 4.78 -0.34 9.77
CA LYS A 186 5.57 0.20 10.87
C LYS A 186 6.37 1.39 10.37
N SER A 187 6.66 2.32 11.26
CA SER A 187 7.64 3.38 11.03
C SER A 187 9.06 2.83 11.16
N PHE A 188 10.01 3.47 10.50
CA PHE A 188 11.42 3.24 10.79
C PHE A 188 11.67 3.59 12.27
N PRO A 189 12.43 2.76 13.02
CA PRO A 189 12.69 3.02 14.43
C PRO A 189 13.26 4.42 14.67
N SER A 190 12.70 5.14 15.62
CA SER A 190 13.25 6.40 16.13
C SER A 190 14.28 6.19 17.23
N ASP A 191 14.31 4.98 17.81
CA ASP A 191 15.26 4.58 18.83
C ASP A 191 16.61 4.28 18.19
N LEU A 192 17.62 5.07 18.51
CA LEU A 192 18.96 4.94 17.98
C LEU A 192 19.72 3.73 18.57
N GLU A 193 19.22 3.13 19.66
CA GLU A 193 19.74 1.90 20.24
C GLU A 193 19.14 0.65 19.56
N ALA A 194 18.25 0.81 18.60
CA ALA A 194 17.75 -0.29 17.78
C ALA A 194 18.90 -0.94 16.99
N ILE A 195 18.96 -2.28 17.00
CA ILE A 195 20.01 -3.05 16.35
C ILE A 195 19.53 -3.57 15.01
N PRO A 196 20.05 -3.05 13.87
CA PRO A 196 19.69 -3.53 12.56
C PRO A 196 20.37 -4.87 12.24
N ILE A 197 19.68 -5.71 11.49
CA ILE A 197 20.20 -7.00 11.01
C ILE A 197 19.83 -7.19 9.54
N HIS A 198 20.66 -7.86 8.78
CA HIS A 198 20.36 -8.20 7.39
C HIS A 198 19.01 -8.94 7.28
N ALA A 199 18.20 -8.55 6.30
CA ALA A 199 17.20 -9.46 5.79
C ALA A 199 17.91 -10.55 4.96
N PRO A 200 17.38 -11.80 4.90
CA PRO A 200 18.02 -12.85 4.11
C PRO A 200 18.29 -12.41 2.67
N GLY A 201 19.54 -12.37 2.25
CA GLY A 201 19.93 -11.87 0.94
C GLY A 201 21.45 -11.88 0.74
N ASN A 202 21.87 -11.45 -0.45
CA ASN A 202 23.25 -11.38 -0.89
C ASN A 202 23.56 -9.98 -1.44
N ALA A 203 24.84 -9.60 -1.38
CA ALA A 203 25.37 -8.46 -2.13
C ALA A 203 26.25 -8.97 -3.28
N GLU A 204 26.09 -8.40 -4.45
CA GLU A 204 26.88 -8.71 -5.64
C GLU A 204 27.49 -7.42 -6.18
N MET A 205 28.78 -7.42 -6.46
CA MET A 205 29.46 -6.33 -7.14
C MET A 205 29.16 -6.42 -8.65
N ILE A 206 28.69 -5.36 -9.24
CA ILE A 206 28.48 -5.24 -10.68
C ILE A 206 29.65 -4.45 -11.23
N SER A 207 30.45 -5.10 -12.07
CA SER A 207 31.58 -4.48 -12.77
C SER A 207 31.23 -4.20 -14.24
N ASP A 208 31.90 -3.24 -14.85
CA ASP A 208 31.85 -3.04 -16.29
C ASP A 208 32.62 -4.13 -17.05
N GLN A 209 32.72 -3.97 -18.38
CA GLN A 209 33.46 -4.91 -19.25
C GLN A 209 34.99 -4.89 -19.00
N GLU A 210 35.52 -3.88 -18.35
CA GLU A 210 36.94 -3.73 -18.00
C GLU A 210 37.22 -4.20 -16.57
N GLY A 211 36.16 -4.62 -15.82
CA GLY A 211 36.27 -5.12 -14.45
C GLY A 211 36.25 -4.03 -13.37
N GLU A 212 36.03 -2.77 -13.77
CA GLU A 212 35.87 -1.68 -12.80
C GLU A 212 34.49 -1.74 -12.12
N PRO A 213 34.41 -1.53 -10.80
CA PRO A 213 33.17 -1.59 -10.06
C PRO A 213 32.25 -0.41 -10.44
N LEU A 214 31.13 -0.69 -11.09
CA LEU A 214 30.13 0.30 -11.45
C LEU A 214 29.14 0.56 -10.30
N ASN A 215 28.69 -0.53 -9.67
CA ASN A 215 27.67 -0.49 -8.64
C ASN A 215 27.66 -1.76 -7.81
N VAL A 216 27.04 -1.70 -6.66
CA VAL A 216 26.76 -2.89 -5.85
C VAL A 216 25.27 -3.18 -5.89
N ARG A 217 24.93 -4.44 -6.09
CA ARG A 217 23.55 -4.90 -6.05
C ARG A 217 23.31 -5.70 -4.77
N ILE A 218 22.46 -5.20 -3.91
CA ILE A 218 21.99 -5.91 -2.73
C ILE A 218 20.66 -6.59 -3.08
N SER A 219 20.59 -7.89 -2.88
CA SER A 219 19.40 -8.70 -3.20
C SER A 219 18.84 -9.34 -1.93
N SER A 220 17.53 -9.24 -1.73
CA SER A 220 16.82 -9.91 -0.62
C SER A 220 15.41 -10.28 -1.03
N ALA A 221 15.00 -11.52 -0.79
CA ALA A 221 13.65 -12.02 -1.01
C ALA A 221 13.08 -11.72 -2.42
N GLY A 222 13.93 -11.85 -3.46
CA GLY A 222 13.55 -11.58 -4.86
C GLY A 222 13.54 -10.09 -5.24
N ARG A 223 14.08 -9.21 -4.39
CA ARG A 223 14.26 -7.78 -4.63
C ARG A 223 15.72 -7.46 -4.84
N THR A 224 15.95 -6.48 -5.66
CA THR A 224 17.29 -5.94 -5.90
C THR A 224 17.31 -4.44 -5.65
N HIS A 225 18.43 -3.97 -5.13
CA HIS A 225 18.68 -2.55 -4.91
C HIS A 225 20.12 -2.25 -5.31
N ASP A 226 20.28 -1.35 -6.27
CA ASP A 226 21.59 -0.88 -6.68
C ASP A 226 22.06 0.19 -5.67
N SER A 227 23.20 -0.02 -5.08
CA SER A 227 23.78 0.75 -3.96
C SER A 227 25.17 1.30 -4.35
N ASP A 228 25.56 2.38 -3.71
CA ASP A 228 26.94 2.82 -3.73
C ASP A 228 27.79 2.05 -2.68
N ALA A 229 29.11 2.23 -2.69
CA ALA A 229 30.04 1.56 -1.78
C ALA A 229 29.74 1.92 -0.31
N LEU A 230 29.31 3.16 -0.02
CA LEU A 230 28.99 3.59 1.34
C LEU A 230 27.72 2.92 1.85
N GLU A 231 26.68 2.81 1.03
CA GLU A 231 25.44 2.12 1.40
C GLU A 231 25.66 0.61 1.57
N LEU A 232 26.57 0.00 0.77
CA LEU A 232 27.01 -1.38 0.99
C LEU A 232 27.68 -1.52 2.36
N GLY A 233 28.64 -0.66 2.71
CA GLY A 233 29.30 -0.71 4.02
C GLY A 233 28.32 -0.56 5.18
N ILE A 234 27.33 0.34 5.05
CA ILE A 234 26.25 0.49 6.03
C ILE A 234 25.41 -0.80 6.12
N TRP A 235 25.09 -1.42 4.97
CA TRP A 235 24.36 -2.68 4.95
C TRP A 235 25.17 -3.80 5.61
N GLU A 236 26.47 -3.91 5.34
CA GLU A 236 27.36 -4.89 5.98
C GLU A 236 27.45 -4.69 7.49
N ALA A 237 27.46 -3.45 7.96
CA ALA A 237 27.43 -3.12 9.39
C ALA A 237 26.13 -3.52 10.10
N CYS A 238 25.06 -3.80 9.36
CA CYS A 238 23.79 -4.30 9.89
C CYS A 238 23.86 -5.81 10.20
N ASP A 239 24.88 -6.27 10.90
CA ASP A 239 25.14 -7.68 11.23
C ASP A 239 24.43 -8.17 12.51
N GLY A 240 23.67 -7.30 13.15
CA GLY A 240 22.93 -7.60 14.37
C GLY A 240 23.71 -7.41 15.66
N LYS A 241 24.86 -6.71 15.61
CA LYS A 241 25.70 -6.46 16.79
C LYS A 241 25.68 -4.99 17.20
N ALA A 242 25.85 -4.08 16.24
CA ALA A 242 25.90 -2.65 16.48
C ALA A 242 24.51 -2.01 16.42
N SER A 243 24.25 -1.04 17.30
CA SER A 243 23.07 -0.17 17.25
C SER A 243 23.18 0.87 16.13
N ILE A 244 22.07 1.55 15.84
CA ILE A 244 22.07 2.66 14.88
C ILE A 244 23.09 3.73 15.30
N SER A 245 23.12 4.10 16.59
CA SER A 245 24.04 5.11 17.12
C SER A 245 25.50 4.72 16.95
N GLU A 246 25.85 3.46 17.17
CA GLU A 246 27.21 2.94 16.98
C GLU A 246 27.62 2.93 15.50
N ILE A 247 26.73 2.53 14.61
CA ILE A 247 26.96 2.57 13.16
C ILE A 247 27.15 4.03 12.70
N GLN A 248 26.34 4.97 13.17
CA GLN A 248 26.49 6.39 12.86
C GLN A 248 27.85 6.92 13.30
N ALA A 249 28.26 6.62 14.53
CA ALA A 249 29.53 7.07 15.08
C ALA A 249 30.71 6.53 14.27
N TRP A 250 30.69 5.23 13.93
CA TRP A 250 31.74 4.60 13.14
C TRP A 250 31.86 5.20 11.73
N PHE A 251 30.74 5.37 11.02
CA PHE A 251 30.77 5.95 9.67
C PHE A 251 31.14 7.43 9.66
N GLN A 252 30.86 8.16 10.73
CA GLN A 252 31.31 9.54 10.89
C GLN A 252 32.83 9.61 11.09
N GLU A 253 33.38 8.73 11.88
CA GLU A 253 34.84 8.66 12.19
C GLU A 253 35.65 8.20 10.97
N GLU A 254 35.25 7.10 10.32
CA GLU A 254 36.04 6.44 9.27
C GLU A 254 35.81 7.04 7.88
N HIS A 255 34.61 7.56 7.60
CA HIS A 255 34.21 8.00 6.26
C HIS A 255 33.77 9.47 6.20
N GLY A 256 33.71 10.18 7.33
CA GLY A 256 33.22 11.56 7.40
C GLY A 256 31.74 11.71 7.06
N GLU A 257 30.97 10.62 7.05
CA GLU A 257 29.53 10.65 6.75
C GLU A 257 28.74 11.20 7.94
N SER A 258 27.78 12.06 7.69
CA SER A 258 26.95 12.61 8.75
C SER A 258 26.01 11.56 9.36
N ALA A 259 25.67 11.71 10.64
CA ALA A 259 24.70 10.85 11.30
C ALA A 259 23.35 10.81 10.56
N GLU A 260 22.91 11.96 10.04
CA GLU A 260 21.68 12.06 9.22
C GLU A 260 21.83 11.31 7.89
N GLY A 261 22.99 11.36 7.25
CA GLY A 261 23.32 10.64 6.02
C GLY A 261 23.23 9.13 6.22
N VAL A 262 23.87 8.62 7.28
CA VAL A 262 23.79 7.20 7.67
C VAL A 262 22.36 6.78 7.97
N GLN A 263 21.62 7.58 8.74
CA GLN A 263 20.21 7.29 9.08
C GLN A 263 19.32 7.25 7.83
N SER A 264 19.54 8.16 6.89
CA SER A 264 18.82 8.19 5.62
C SER A 264 19.03 6.92 4.81
N ARG A 265 20.27 6.41 4.75
CA ARG A 265 20.63 5.17 4.07
C ARG A 265 20.05 3.94 4.78
N LEU A 266 20.15 3.86 6.10
CA LEU A 266 19.50 2.80 6.90
C LEU A 266 17.98 2.78 6.67
N LYS A 267 17.34 3.94 6.67
CA LYS A 267 15.91 4.04 6.38
C LYS A 267 15.56 3.54 4.97
N ARG A 268 16.38 3.86 3.97
CA ARG A 268 16.23 3.38 2.59
C ARG A 268 16.37 1.87 2.50
N LEU A 269 17.43 1.30 3.10
CA LEU A 269 17.66 -0.15 3.19
C LEU A 269 16.48 -0.87 3.86
N TRP A 270 15.94 -0.28 4.92
CA TRP A 270 14.77 -0.81 5.62
C TRP A 270 13.50 -0.73 4.76
N GLN A 271 13.26 0.39 4.09
CA GLN A 271 12.13 0.54 3.16
C GLN A 271 12.20 -0.46 1.99
N LYS A 272 13.41 -0.76 1.53
CA LYS A 272 13.68 -1.80 0.51
C LYS A 272 13.64 -3.22 1.10
N ARG A 273 13.45 -3.37 2.40
CA ARG A 273 13.44 -4.65 3.13
C ARG A 273 14.74 -5.45 3.03
N LEU A 274 15.85 -4.74 2.89
CA LEU A 274 17.19 -5.30 2.90
C LEU A 274 17.74 -5.46 4.31
N ILE A 275 17.22 -4.71 5.27
CA ILE A 275 17.47 -4.85 6.71
C ILE A 275 16.15 -4.92 7.49
N LYS A 276 16.20 -5.47 8.68
CA LYS A 276 15.16 -5.50 9.70
C LYS A 276 15.79 -5.18 11.05
N PHE A 277 14.98 -4.92 12.07
CA PHE A 277 15.49 -4.71 13.42
C PHE A 277 15.24 -5.95 14.28
N GLN A 278 16.15 -6.24 15.19
CA GLN A 278 15.96 -7.25 16.21
C GLN A 278 14.76 -6.82 17.06
N HIS A 279 13.82 -7.72 17.28
CA HIS A 279 12.83 -7.52 18.32
C HIS A 279 13.56 -7.67 19.66
N PRO A 280 13.41 -6.75 20.62
CA PRO A 280 13.80 -7.04 21.98
C PRO A 280 13.09 -8.35 22.36
N GLU A 281 13.86 -9.35 22.76
CA GLU A 281 13.30 -10.61 23.24
C GLU A 281 12.26 -10.26 24.31
N LYS A 282 11.07 -10.79 24.16
CA LYS A 282 10.11 -10.78 25.25
C LYS A 282 10.81 -11.52 26.38
N ILE A 283 11.35 -10.79 27.35
CA ILE A 283 11.77 -11.36 28.62
C ILE A 283 10.53 -12.11 29.14
N PRO A 284 10.58 -13.43 29.28
CA PRO A 284 9.47 -14.16 29.88
C PRO A 284 9.31 -13.64 31.30
N ILE A 285 8.14 -13.02 31.58
CA ILE A 285 7.71 -12.69 32.94
C ILE A 285 7.21 -13.96 33.60
#